data_66f7bf68b87ee77629f1a8b17d4b0a74
#
_entry.id   66f7bf68b87ee77629f1a8b17d4b0a74
#
_cell.length_a   1.000
_cell.length_b   1.000
_cell.length_c   1.000
_cell.angle_alpha   90.00
_cell.angle_beta   90.00
_cell.angle_gamma   90.00
#
_symmetry.space_group_name_H-M   'P 1'
#
loop_
_entity.id
_entity.type
_entity.pdbx_description
1 polymer ?
#
loop_
_entity_poly.entity_id
_entity_poly.type
_entity_poly.pdbx_seq_one_letter_code
_entity_poly.pdbx_strand_id
1 'polypeptide(L)'
;MFIGIKSCEKYNDNYAVEVEYIDLFSTRIYPDGKGGQLGDRGHINNIKILEVKEDKVIIADELKKGEYEYSLDTERRNDIAVQHTAEHLFSGIALKDYNLNNVGFRMGEEVSTIDLDSDTISDEMVKELSGKVNEAIRCV
;
A
#
# COMPACT_ATOMS: atom_id res chain seq x y z
N MET A 1 7.84 -16.72 -9.49
CA MET A 1 7.82 -15.59 -10.44
C MET A 1 9.25 -15.08 -10.63
N PHE A 2 9.56 -14.58 -11.80
CA PHE A 2 10.90 -14.07 -12.12
C PHE A 2 10.84 -12.60 -12.53
N ILE A 3 11.89 -11.88 -12.19
CA ILE A 3 12.03 -10.46 -12.48
C ILE A 3 13.45 -10.15 -12.97
N GLY A 4 13.59 -9.24 -13.90
CA GLY A 4 14.87 -8.76 -14.37
C GLY A 4 15.36 -7.59 -13.54
N ILE A 5 16.65 -7.60 -13.20
CA ILE A 5 17.33 -6.46 -12.59
C ILE A 5 18.15 -5.77 -13.66
N LYS A 6 17.80 -4.54 -13.99
CA LYS A 6 18.44 -3.73 -15.03
C LYS A 6 19.64 -2.96 -14.52
N SER A 7 19.57 -2.50 -13.28
CA SER A 7 20.63 -1.74 -12.62
C SER A 7 20.53 -1.89 -11.10
N CYS A 8 21.65 -1.69 -10.42
CA CYS A 8 21.71 -1.68 -8.96
C CYS A 8 22.66 -0.57 -8.53
N GLU A 9 22.20 0.34 -7.71
CA GLU A 9 22.96 1.47 -7.20
C GLU A 9 22.88 1.51 -5.67
N LYS A 10 23.94 1.99 -5.05
CA LYS A 10 23.95 2.22 -3.61
C LYS A 10 22.91 3.30 -3.26
N TYR A 11 22.11 3.04 -2.25
CA TYR A 11 21.08 3.95 -1.75
C TYR A 11 21.13 3.98 -0.22
N ASN A 12 21.79 5.00 0.34
CA ASN A 12 22.11 5.06 1.77
C ASN A 12 22.86 3.77 2.19
N ASP A 13 22.35 3.05 3.19
CA ASP A 13 22.91 1.77 3.63
C ASP A 13 22.39 0.56 2.87
N ASN A 14 21.52 0.79 1.89
CA ASN A 14 20.85 -0.23 1.10
C ASN A 14 21.15 -0.07 -0.39
N TYR A 15 20.33 -0.68 -1.25
CA TYR A 15 20.51 -0.67 -2.70
C TYR A 15 19.21 -0.40 -3.41
N ALA A 16 19.26 0.45 -4.43
CA ALA A 16 18.11 0.73 -5.30
C ALA A 16 18.30 -0.03 -6.61
N VAL A 17 17.34 -0.88 -6.95
CA VAL A 17 17.36 -1.64 -8.20
C VAL A 17 16.24 -1.18 -9.13
N GLU A 18 16.57 -1.07 -10.41
CA GLU A 18 15.59 -0.89 -11.47
C GLU A 18 15.16 -2.27 -11.95
N VAL A 19 13.86 -2.54 -11.94
CA VAL A 19 13.28 -3.84 -12.27
C VAL A 19 12.62 -3.85 -13.64
N GLU A 20 12.63 -5.01 -14.28
CA GLU A 20 11.94 -5.27 -15.53
C GLU A 20 11.07 -6.51 -15.38
N TYR A 21 9.80 -6.40 -15.74
CA TYR A 21 8.86 -7.51 -15.70
C TYR A 21 9.00 -8.33 -16.99
N ILE A 22 9.60 -9.49 -16.88
CA ILE A 22 9.97 -10.36 -18.00
C ILE A 22 8.94 -11.45 -18.28
N ASP A 23 8.03 -11.67 -17.36
CA ASP A 23 6.96 -12.67 -17.46
C ASP A 23 5.62 -11.97 -17.57
N LEU A 24 4.80 -12.35 -18.56
CA LEU A 24 3.46 -11.77 -18.78
C LEU A 24 2.52 -11.96 -17.58
N PHE A 25 2.74 -13.00 -16.79
CA PHE A 25 1.94 -13.31 -15.61
C PHE A 25 2.57 -12.83 -14.31
N SER A 26 3.70 -12.15 -14.36
CA SER A 26 4.36 -11.58 -13.19
C SER A 26 3.51 -10.50 -12.57
N THR A 27 3.29 -10.61 -11.27
CA THR A 27 2.61 -9.60 -10.49
C THR A 27 3.52 -8.39 -10.30
N ARG A 28 3.03 -7.21 -10.67
CA ARG A 28 3.78 -5.96 -10.46
C ARG A 28 3.96 -5.67 -8.98
N ILE A 29 5.15 -5.18 -8.65
CA ILE A 29 5.48 -4.69 -7.32
C ILE A 29 4.90 -3.28 -7.17
N TYR A 30 3.97 -3.11 -6.22
CA TYR A 30 3.24 -1.86 -6.06
C TYR A 30 4.04 -0.87 -5.21
N PRO A 31 4.17 0.40 -5.63
CA PRO A 31 4.97 1.39 -4.90
C PRO A 31 4.27 1.91 -3.64
N ASP A 32 5.08 2.36 -2.68
CA ASP A 32 4.63 3.05 -1.49
C ASP A 32 4.09 4.45 -1.84
N GLY A 33 3.01 4.84 -1.19
CA GLY A 33 2.45 6.18 -1.27
C GLY A 33 1.54 6.47 -2.46
N LYS A 34 1.45 5.58 -3.42
CA LYS A 34 0.55 5.75 -4.56
C LYS A 34 -0.91 5.62 -4.12
N GLY A 35 -1.69 6.70 -4.30
CA GLY A 35 -3.08 6.74 -3.83
C GLY A 35 -3.21 6.69 -2.30
N GLY A 36 -2.18 7.10 -1.55
CA GLY A 36 -2.16 7.04 -0.09
C GLY A 36 -1.93 5.65 0.48
N GLN A 37 -1.65 4.67 -0.36
CA GLN A 37 -1.58 3.25 -0.03
C GLN A 37 -0.14 2.81 0.27
N LEU A 38 0.02 1.81 1.15
CA LEU A 38 1.30 1.15 1.37
C LEU A 38 1.64 0.25 0.18
N GLY A 39 2.93 0.16 -0.15
CA GLY A 39 3.43 -0.69 -1.21
C GLY A 39 3.71 -2.13 -0.79
N ASP A 40 4.10 -2.93 -1.75
CA ASP A 40 4.44 -4.32 -1.54
C ASP A 40 5.76 -4.50 -0.77
N ARG A 41 5.87 -5.64 -0.14
CA ARG A 41 7.10 -6.17 0.46
C ARG A 41 7.27 -7.62 0.02
N GLY A 42 8.41 -8.18 0.30
CA GLY A 42 8.75 -9.54 -0.07
C GLY A 42 10.25 -9.66 -0.29
N HIS A 43 10.64 -10.51 -1.23
CA HIS A 43 12.06 -10.83 -1.48
C HIS A 43 12.34 -10.93 -2.98
N ILE A 44 13.53 -10.50 -3.38
CA ILE A 44 14.13 -10.76 -4.68
C ILE A 44 15.42 -11.55 -4.43
N ASN A 45 15.52 -12.77 -4.96
CA ASN A 45 16.65 -13.67 -4.72
C ASN A 45 16.97 -13.84 -3.23
N ASN A 46 15.95 -14.02 -2.40
CA ASN A 46 16.03 -14.09 -0.94
C ASN A 46 16.52 -12.80 -0.24
N ILE A 47 16.67 -11.72 -0.97
CA ILE A 47 17.02 -10.41 -0.43
C ILE A 47 15.73 -9.63 -0.14
N LYS A 48 15.62 -9.13 1.08
CA LYS A 48 14.41 -8.44 1.54
C LYS A 48 14.18 -7.13 0.81
N ILE A 49 12.94 -6.92 0.36
CA ILE A 49 12.46 -5.64 -0.14
C ILE A 49 12.13 -4.74 1.06
N LEU A 50 12.74 -3.57 1.13
CA LEU A 50 12.60 -2.63 2.24
C LEU A 50 11.63 -1.49 1.95
N GLU A 51 11.60 -1.03 0.70
CA GLU A 51 10.77 0.06 0.24
C GLU A 51 10.56 -0.09 -1.27
N VAL A 52 9.43 0.35 -1.78
CA VAL A 52 9.15 0.38 -3.21
C VAL A 52 8.86 1.82 -3.62
N LYS A 53 9.70 2.38 -4.47
CA LYS A 53 9.49 3.68 -5.11
C LYS A 53 8.84 3.46 -6.48
N GLU A 54 8.33 4.51 -7.09
CA GLU A 54 7.64 4.39 -8.38
C GLU A 54 8.50 3.74 -9.48
N ASP A 55 9.79 4.06 -9.51
CA ASP A 55 10.75 3.62 -10.52
C ASP A 55 11.83 2.67 -10.01
N LYS A 56 11.91 2.46 -8.69
CA LYS A 56 12.98 1.68 -8.05
C LYS A 56 12.47 0.86 -6.89
N VAL A 57 13.08 -0.30 -6.69
CA VAL A 57 12.85 -1.14 -5.50
C VAL A 57 14.10 -1.06 -4.62
N ILE A 58 13.90 -0.76 -3.35
CA ILE A 58 14.98 -0.69 -2.36
C ILE A 58 15.11 -2.05 -1.68
N ILE A 59 16.29 -2.64 -1.76
CA ILE A 59 16.59 -3.96 -1.22
C ILE A 59 17.74 -3.93 -0.22
N ALA A 60 17.81 -4.95 0.61
CA ALA A 60 18.74 -4.99 1.74
C ALA A 60 20.19 -5.31 1.35
N ASP A 61 20.43 -5.89 0.18
CA ASP A 61 21.77 -6.28 -0.28
C ASP A 61 21.91 -6.08 -1.79
N GLU A 62 23.14 -6.11 -2.27
CA GLU A 62 23.45 -5.90 -3.68
C GLU A 62 22.99 -7.06 -4.57
N LEU A 63 22.44 -6.72 -5.74
CA LEU A 63 22.14 -7.67 -6.81
C LEU A 63 22.78 -7.22 -8.12
N LYS A 64 23.45 -8.14 -8.77
CA LYS A 64 23.99 -7.90 -10.12
C LYS A 64 22.86 -7.91 -11.15
N LYS A 65 23.08 -7.25 -12.26
CA LYS A 65 22.20 -7.31 -13.44
C LYS A 65 21.93 -8.77 -13.82
N GLY A 66 20.67 -9.13 -14.00
CA GLY A 66 20.25 -10.49 -14.34
C GLY A 66 18.80 -10.75 -14.03
N GLU A 67 18.41 -12.02 -14.12
CA GLU A 67 17.06 -12.47 -13.83
C GLU A 67 17.04 -13.26 -12.51
N TYR A 68 16.06 -12.97 -11.66
CA TYR A 68 15.95 -13.56 -10.33
C TYR A 68 14.53 -13.94 -10.01
N GLU A 69 14.39 -14.96 -9.19
CA GLU A 69 13.11 -15.31 -8.61
C GLU A 69 12.73 -14.27 -7.54
N TYR A 70 11.46 -13.88 -7.51
CA TYR A 70 10.93 -12.97 -6.51
C TYR A 70 9.60 -13.47 -5.97
N SER A 71 9.31 -13.09 -4.73
CA SER A 71 8.06 -13.39 -4.06
C SER A 71 7.55 -12.16 -3.33
N LEU A 72 6.24 -11.95 -3.36
CA LEU A 72 5.60 -10.84 -2.65
C LEU A 72 4.90 -11.37 -1.40
N ASP A 73 4.86 -10.54 -0.37
CA ASP A 73 4.10 -10.78 0.85
C ASP A 73 2.60 -10.63 0.53
N THR A 74 1.94 -11.75 0.31
CA THR A 74 0.52 -11.79 -0.08
C THR A 74 -0.40 -11.46 1.08
N GLU A 75 -0.02 -11.78 2.31
CA GLU A 75 -0.78 -11.42 3.51
C GLU A 75 -0.84 -9.90 3.67
N ARG A 76 0.31 -9.23 3.55
CA ARG A 76 0.38 -7.76 3.54
C ARG A 76 -0.47 -7.17 2.43
N ARG A 77 -0.40 -7.71 1.22
CA ARG A 77 -1.17 -7.25 0.06
C ARG A 77 -2.67 -7.35 0.32
N ASN A 78 -3.12 -8.44 0.91
CA ASN A 78 -4.53 -8.63 1.29
C ASN A 78 -4.96 -7.63 2.36
N ASP A 79 -4.15 -7.40 3.38
CA ASP A 79 -4.43 -6.41 4.42
C ASP A 79 -4.56 -5.00 3.84
N ILE A 80 -3.69 -4.63 2.93
CA ILE A 80 -3.75 -3.34 2.23
C ILE A 80 -5.04 -3.21 1.42
N ALA A 81 -5.44 -4.25 0.71
CA ALA A 81 -6.68 -4.27 -0.06
C ALA A 81 -7.92 -4.11 0.84
N VAL A 82 -7.94 -4.79 1.99
CA VAL A 82 -9.01 -4.68 2.98
C VAL A 82 -9.10 -3.26 3.54
N GLN A 83 -7.97 -2.66 3.90
CA GLN A 83 -7.93 -1.29 4.41
C GLN A 83 -8.38 -0.28 3.36
N HIS A 84 -8.01 -0.46 2.10
CA HIS A 84 -8.43 0.38 0.99
C HIS A 84 -9.96 0.30 0.79
N THR A 85 -10.52 -0.89 0.84
CA THR A 85 -11.98 -1.10 0.75
C THR A 85 -12.70 -0.44 1.94
N ALA A 86 -12.16 -0.59 3.15
CA ALA A 86 -12.71 0.04 4.35
C ALA A 86 -12.69 1.57 4.26
N GLU A 87 -11.63 2.14 3.70
CA GLU A 87 -11.53 3.58 3.44
C GLU A 87 -12.65 4.06 2.49
N HIS A 88 -12.90 3.36 1.39
CA HIS A 88 -13.97 3.68 0.45
C HIS A 88 -15.35 3.61 1.11
N LEU A 89 -15.61 2.59 1.93
CA LEU A 89 -16.84 2.48 2.70
C LEU A 89 -17.01 3.63 3.67
N PHE A 90 -15.97 3.94 4.43
CA PHE A 90 -15.97 5.04 5.38
C PHE A 90 -16.28 6.38 4.69
N SER A 91 -15.57 6.66 3.62
CA SER A 91 -15.72 7.90 2.85
C SER A 91 -17.12 8.01 2.21
N GLY A 92 -17.64 6.91 1.69
CA GLY A 92 -18.99 6.86 1.12
C GLY A 92 -20.09 7.14 2.15
N ILE A 93 -20.00 6.56 3.32
CA ILE A 93 -20.96 6.78 4.42
C ILE A 93 -20.82 8.19 5.00
N ALA A 94 -19.60 8.68 5.15
CA ALA A 94 -19.33 10.04 5.61
C ALA A 94 -19.97 11.08 4.67
N LEU A 95 -19.84 10.88 3.38
CA LEU A 95 -20.46 11.77 2.39
C LEU A 95 -21.98 11.67 2.39
N LYS A 96 -22.50 10.44 2.37
CA LYS A 96 -23.95 10.19 2.27
C LYS A 96 -24.72 10.66 3.50
N ASP A 97 -24.25 10.33 4.68
CA ASP A 97 -24.99 10.52 5.93
C ASP A 97 -24.62 11.81 6.67
N TYR A 98 -23.43 12.35 6.45
CA TYR A 98 -22.92 13.53 7.16
C TYR A 98 -22.50 14.67 6.25
N ASN A 99 -22.58 14.49 4.95
CA ASN A 99 -22.13 15.46 3.94
C ASN A 99 -20.65 15.87 4.14
N LEU A 100 -19.82 14.92 4.55
CA LEU A 100 -18.38 15.10 4.75
C LEU A 100 -17.61 14.49 3.57
N ASN A 101 -16.75 15.30 2.93
CA ASN A 101 -15.92 14.83 1.85
C ASN A 101 -14.56 14.37 2.39
N ASN A 102 -14.06 13.26 1.86
CA ASN A 102 -12.69 12.83 2.07
C ASN A 102 -11.76 13.70 1.22
N VAL A 103 -10.92 14.49 1.87
CA VAL A 103 -9.94 15.38 1.23
C VAL A 103 -8.51 14.87 1.34
N GLY A 104 -8.30 13.74 1.97
CA GLY A 104 -7.01 13.09 2.08
C GLY A 104 -7.09 11.73 2.75
N PHE A 105 -6.33 10.79 2.24
CA PHE A 105 -6.17 9.47 2.82
C PHE A 105 -4.71 9.07 2.84
N ARG A 106 -4.27 8.52 3.97
CA ARG A 106 -2.92 7.99 4.13
C ARG A 106 -2.95 6.72 4.94
N MET A 107 -2.48 5.65 4.34
CA MET A 107 -2.29 4.36 5.01
C MET A 107 -0.92 4.33 5.67
N GLY A 108 -0.88 4.01 6.97
CA GLY A 108 0.35 3.80 7.72
C GLY A 108 0.53 2.34 8.10
N GLU A 109 1.71 1.97 8.59
CA GLU A 109 2.00 0.60 9.03
C GLU A 109 1.16 0.19 10.26
N GLU A 110 0.87 1.13 11.14
CA GLU A 110 0.10 0.88 12.36
C GLU A 110 -1.28 1.53 12.33
N VAL A 111 -1.37 2.73 11.78
CA VAL A 111 -2.60 3.54 11.73
C VAL A 111 -2.78 4.13 10.35
N SER A 112 -4.01 4.17 9.89
CA SER A 112 -4.39 4.90 8.68
C SER A 112 -5.18 6.14 9.06
N THR A 113 -5.06 7.21 8.29
CA THR A 113 -5.76 8.48 8.53
C THR A 113 -6.63 8.86 7.35
N ILE A 114 -7.79 9.41 7.64
CA ILE A 114 -8.71 10.00 6.66
C ILE A 114 -8.96 11.45 7.09
N ASP A 115 -8.69 12.39 6.18
CA ASP A 115 -8.98 13.80 6.40
C ASP A 115 -10.34 14.14 5.80
N LEU A 116 -11.23 14.66 6.62
CA LEU A 116 -12.55 15.10 6.21
C LEU A 116 -12.61 16.63 6.19
N ASP A 117 -13.43 17.18 5.29
CA ASP A 117 -13.59 18.62 5.08
C ASP A 117 -14.46 19.32 6.13
N SER A 118 -14.16 19.10 7.41
CA SER A 118 -14.87 19.71 8.53
C SER A 118 -13.93 20.01 9.69
N ASP A 119 -14.08 21.20 10.28
CA ASP A 119 -13.35 21.62 11.47
C ASP A 119 -13.99 21.13 12.78
N THR A 120 -15.21 20.56 12.70
CA THR A 120 -16.01 20.22 13.87
C THR A 120 -16.53 18.77 13.82
N ILE A 121 -15.62 17.81 13.90
CA ILE A 121 -15.97 16.41 14.00
C ILE A 121 -15.95 16.02 15.48
N SER A 122 -17.11 15.65 16.04
CA SER A 122 -17.22 15.21 17.43
C SER A 122 -16.87 13.74 17.59
N ASP A 123 -16.48 13.34 18.80
CA ASP A 123 -16.23 11.93 19.13
C ASP A 123 -17.48 11.06 18.94
N GLU A 124 -18.67 11.61 19.20
CA GLU A 124 -19.95 10.93 18.98
C GLU A 124 -20.18 10.63 17.50
N MET A 125 -19.88 11.59 16.62
CA MET A 125 -19.99 11.42 15.17
C MET A 125 -19.02 10.33 14.67
N VAL A 126 -17.79 10.32 15.19
CA VAL A 126 -16.79 9.28 14.85
C VAL A 126 -17.28 7.90 15.27
N LYS A 127 -17.82 7.75 16.47
CA LYS A 127 -18.38 6.48 16.96
C LYS A 127 -19.55 6.00 16.12
N GLU A 128 -20.48 6.90 15.80
CA GLU A 128 -21.64 6.58 14.97
C GLU A 128 -21.22 6.17 13.56
N LEU A 129 -20.33 6.92 12.94
CA LEU A 129 -19.77 6.64 11.61
C LEU A 129 -19.03 5.30 11.59
N SER A 130 -18.19 5.04 12.58
CA SER A 130 -17.47 3.77 12.72
C SER A 130 -18.41 2.59 12.89
N GLY A 131 -19.49 2.76 13.64
CA GLY A 131 -20.55 1.76 13.80
C GLY A 131 -21.25 1.42 12.48
N LYS A 132 -21.56 2.44 11.69
CA LYS A 132 -22.18 2.25 10.36
C LYS A 132 -21.23 1.53 9.38
N VAL A 133 -19.95 1.87 9.38
CA VAL A 133 -18.95 1.20 8.54
C VAL A 133 -18.81 -0.27 8.94
N ASN A 134 -18.70 -0.55 10.23
CA ASN A 134 -18.60 -1.92 10.75
C ASN A 134 -19.83 -2.75 10.41
N GLU A 135 -21.02 -2.17 10.49
CA GLU A 135 -22.27 -2.82 10.10
C GLU A 135 -22.28 -3.13 8.61
N ALA A 136 -21.88 -2.20 7.77
CA ALA A 136 -21.76 -2.40 6.31
C ALA A 136 -20.80 -3.53 5.96
N ILE A 137 -19.67 -3.64 6.65
CA ILE A 137 -18.70 -4.73 6.47
C ILE A 137 -19.31 -6.08 6.82
N ARG A 138 -20.09 -6.16 7.89
CA ARG A 138 -20.74 -7.41 8.33
C ARG A 138 -21.84 -7.90 7.38
N CYS A 139 -22.41 -7.00 6.60
CA CYS A 139 -23.50 -7.33 5.67
C CYS A 139 -23.02 -7.79 4.29
N VAL A 140 -21.74 -7.88 4.08
CA VAL A 140 -21.14 -8.30 2.78
C VAL A 140 -20.92 -9.81 2.72
#